data_a0718313a4044a8d7c25025deabfa345
#
_entry.id   a0718313a4044a8d7c25025deabfa345
#
_cell.length_a   1.000
_cell.length_b   1.000
_cell.length_c   1.000
_cell.angle_alpha   90.00
_cell.angle_beta   90.00
_cell.angle_gamma   90.00
#
_symmetry.space_group_name_H-M   'P 1'
#
loop_
_entity.id
_entity.type
_entity.pdbx_description
1 polymer ?
#
loop_
_entity_poly.entity_id
_entity_poly.type
_entity_poly.pdbx_seq_one_letter_code
_entity_poly.pdbx_strand_id
1 'polypeptide(L)'
;FGTMFTIFFTWLFQGLGLSLGVLPTALLALPFGIGVTALYAINIDRLVYRHYRVKRSAPVILTIASVGVMFVTNSVVRFLIGTNEQRFSDGQKFIIKARDFKEWSGLSEGMKLKTTEALTVVVAGIAVAALFWFLQRTRMGKAMRAYSDNEDLALLSGINPERVVMVTWIITAALATLAGVLFGLDKSFKPFTYFQLLLPIFAAAILGGVGNPLGAIAGGFVVAFSE
;
A
#
# COMPACT_ATOMS: atom_id res chain seq x y z
N PHE A 1 -3.57 0.38 8.63
CA PHE A 1 -4.29 -0.84 9.07
C PHE A 1 -3.53 -2.08 8.62
N GLY A 2 -3.25 -2.24 7.34
CA GLY A 2 -2.53 -3.40 6.79
C GLY A 2 -1.15 -3.62 7.42
N THR A 3 -0.39 -2.56 7.56
CA THR A 3 0.92 -2.60 8.23
C THR A 3 0.80 -3.07 9.68
N MET A 4 -0.22 -2.60 10.41
CA MET A 4 -0.48 -3.02 11.78
C MET A 4 -0.69 -4.53 11.90
N PHE A 5 -1.56 -5.09 11.06
CA PHE A 5 -1.81 -6.54 11.09
C PHE A 5 -0.59 -7.34 10.61
N THR A 6 0.17 -6.82 9.65
CA THR A 6 1.42 -7.47 9.23
C THR A 6 2.43 -7.51 10.39
N ILE A 7 2.56 -6.44 11.19
CA ILE A 7 3.41 -6.44 12.40
C ILE A 7 2.91 -7.51 13.38
N PHE A 8 1.60 -7.59 13.61
CA PHE A 8 1.02 -8.55 14.53
C PHE A 8 1.33 -10.00 14.11
N PHE A 9 1.18 -10.32 12.83
CA PHE A 9 1.55 -11.63 12.29
C PHE A 9 3.07 -11.87 12.31
N THR A 10 3.87 -10.82 12.11
CA THR A 10 5.33 -10.92 12.23
C THR A 10 5.73 -11.35 13.65
N TRP A 11 5.16 -10.73 14.67
CA TRP A 11 5.41 -11.10 16.07
C TRP A 11 4.93 -12.53 16.38
N LEU A 12 3.79 -12.93 15.83
CA LEU A 12 3.28 -14.29 15.98
C LEU A 12 4.27 -15.31 15.37
N PHE A 13 4.77 -15.07 14.16
CA PHE A 13 5.72 -15.95 13.49
C PHE A 13 7.08 -15.99 14.19
N GLN A 14 7.57 -14.85 14.67
CA GLN A 14 8.77 -14.79 15.49
C GLN A 14 8.60 -15.58 16.80
N GLY A 15 7.45 -15.48 17.46
CA GLY A 15 7.11 -16.27 18.64
C GLY A 15 7.06 -17.78 18.39
N LEU A 16 6.74 -18.20 17.16
CA LEU A 16 6.78 -19.61 16.71
C LEU A 16 8.18 -20.06 16.22
N GLY A 17 9.17 -19.15 16.26
CA GLY A 17 10.53 -19.46 15.79
C GLY A 17 10.69 -19.47 14.27
N LEU A 18 9.68 -19.02 13.51
CA LEU A 18 9.74 -18.89 12.07
C LEU A 18 10.41 -17.57 11.70
N SER A 19 11.65 -17.63 11.22
CA SER A 19 12.38 -16.47 10.71
C SER A 19 13.00 -16.76 9.35
N LEU A 20 13.03 -15.77 8.44
CA LEU A 20 13.67 -15.90 7.12
C LEU A 20 15.20 -15.64 7.19
N GLY A 21 15.76 -15.39 8.37
CA GLY A 21 17.18 -15.14 8.56
C GLY A 21 17.66 -13.83 7.94
N VAL A 22 17.98 -13.84 6.66
CA VAL A 22 18.50 -12.64 5.94
C VAL A 22 17.39 -11.65 5.60
N LEU A 23 16.21 -12.14 5.22
CA LEU A 23 15.06 -11.33 4.84
C LEU A 23 14.15 -11.06 6.05
N PRO A 24 13.47 -9.90 6.09
CA PRO A 24 12.52 -9.61 7.16
C PRO A 24 11.37 -10.62 7.19
N THR A 25 11.04 -11.15 8.36
CA THR A 25 9.91 -12.06 8.58
C THR A 25 8.56 -11.39 8.21
N ALA A 26 8.54 -10.06 8.15
CA ALA A 26 7.41 -9.28 7.64
C ALA A 26 6.95 -9.71 6.24
N LEU A 27 7.85 -10.24 5.39
CA LEU A 27 7.48 -10.76 4.06
C LEU A 27 6.62 -12.02 4.14
N LEU A 28 6.84 -12.90 5.12
CA LEU A 28 5.98 -14.06 5.38
C LEU A 28 4.61 -13.63 5.94
N ALA A 29 4.59 -12.59 6.76
CA ALA A 29 3.37 -12.04 7.35
C ALA A 29 2.54 -11.22 6.36
N LEU A 30 3.14 -10.74 5.26
CA LEU A 30 2.53 -9.84 4.29
C LEU A 30 1.24 -10.38 3.67
N PRO A 31 1.15 -11.64 3.19
CA PRO A 31 -0.09 -12.19 2.63
C PRO A 31 -1.24 -12.20 3.64
N PHE A 32 -0.96 -12.47 4.91
CA PHE A 32 -1.95 -12.45 5.99
C PHE A 32 -2.42 -11.02 6.28
N GLY A 33 -1.49 -10.07 6.34
CA GLY A 33 -1.80 -8.64 6.48
C GLY A 33 -2.66 -8.12 5.32
N ILE A 34 -2.35 -8.52 4.08
CA ILE A 34 -3.15 -8.20 2.90
C ILE A 34 -4.55 -8.81 3.02
N GLY A 35 -4.65 -10.09 3.41
CA GLY A 35 -5.94 -10.77 3.56
C GLY A 35 -6.86 -10.08 4.54
N VAL A 36 -6.37 -9.74 5.74
CA VAL A 36 -7.14 -9.02 6.75
C VAL A 36 -7.52 -7.62 6.28
N THR A 37 -6.60 -6.91 5.61
CA THR A 37 -6.88 -5.57 5.08
C THR A 37 -7.92 -5.60 3.96
N ALA A 38 -7.86 -6.59 3.08
CA ALA A 38 -8.85 -6.77 2.02
C ALA A 38 -10.23 -7.07 2.60
N LEU A 39 -10.32 -7.95 3.60
CA LEU A 39 -11.56 -8.21 4.33
C LEU A 39 -12.11 -6.96 5.00
N TYR A 40 -11.27 -6.18 5.65
CA TYR A 40 -11.64 -4.92 6.27
C TYR A 40 -12.16 -3.91 5.23
N ALA A 41 -11.46 -3.75 4.10
CA ALA A 41 -11.85 -2.85 3.02
C ALA A 41 -13.19 -3.25 2.40
N ILE A 42 -13.42 -4.55 2.16
CA ILE A 42 -14.72 -5.07 1.65
C ILE A 42 -15.84 -4.81 2.66
N ASN A 43 -15.58 -4.99 3.97
CA ASN A 43 -16.59 -4.70 4.99
C ASN A 43 -16.93 -3.20 5.03
N ILE A 44 -15.96 -2.32 4.95
CA ILE A 44 -16.20 -0.87 4.87
C ILE A 44 -16.99 -0.52 3.59
N ASP A 45 -16.63 -1.11 2.45
CA ASP A 45 -17.40 -0.91 1.22
C ASP A 45 -18.87 -1.27 1.40
N ARG A 46 -19.15 -2.45 1.96
CA ARG A 46 -20.51 -2.93 2.17
C ARG A 46 -21.31 -2.10 3.17
N LEU A 47 -20.68 -1.68 4.28
CA LEU A 47 -21.33 -0.97 5.37
C LEU A 47 -21.55 0.52 5.05
N VAL A 48 -20.59 1.14 4.36
CA VAL A 48 -20.59 2.59 4.13
C VAL A 48 -20.79 2.92 2.65
N TYR A 49 -19.84 2.57 1.79
CA TYR A 49 -19.80 3.09 0.42
C TYR A 49 -20.89 2.52 -0.49
N ARG A 50 -21.23 1.24 -0.35
CA ARG A 50 -22.27 0.59 -1.14
C ARG A 50 -23.62 1.30 -0.98
N HIS A 51 -23.95 1.73 0.23
CA HIS A 51 -25.20 2.44 0.50
C HIS A 51 -25.29 3.76 -0.28
N TYR A 52 -24.23 4.56 -0.27
CA TYR A 52 -24.18 5.83 -1.00
C TYR A 52 -24.11 5.63 -2.51
N ARG A 53 -23.39 4.60 -2.97
CA ARG A 53 -23.27 4.26 -4.39
C ARG A 53 -24.63 3.85 -4.98
N VAL A 54 -25.39 2.98 -4.29
CA VAL A 54 -26.72 2.56 -4.73
C VAL A 54 -27.70 3.75 -4.79
N LYS A 55 -27.58 4.70 -3.86
CA LYS A 55 -28.39 5.93 -3.86
C LYS A 55 -27.95 6.97 -4.89
N ARG A 56 -26.90 6.71 -5.67
CA ARG A 56 -26.28 7.68 -6.60
C ARG A 56 -26.01 9.03 -5.93
N SER A 57 -25.52 9.00 -4.69
CA SER A 57 -25.24 10.19 -3.89
C SER A 57 -24.16 11.04 -4.55
N ALA A 58 -24.19 12.37 -4.33
CA ALA A 58 -23.19 13.27 -4.88
C ALA A 58 -21.76 12.88 -4.44
N PRO A 59 -20.74 13.05 -5.30
CA PRO A 59 -19.35 12.70 -4.99
C PRO A 59 -18.82 13.33 -3.68
N VAL A 60 -19.29 14.51 -3.35
CA VAL A 60 -18.92 15.22 -2.10
C VAL A 60 -19.32 14.42 -0.85
N ILE A 61 -20.48 13.76 -0.87
CA ILE A 61 -20.94 12.93 0.26
C ILE A 61 -20.01 11.72 0.45
N LEU A 62 -19.58 11.09 -0.64
CA LEU A 62 -18.62 9.99 -0.60
C LEU A 62 -17.27 10.45 -0.03
N THR A 63 -16.83 11.66 -0.40
CA THR A 63 -15.58 12.25 0.13
C THR A 63 -15.69 12.49 1.64
N ILE A 64 -16.78 13.07 2.12
CA ILE A 64 -17.02 13.28 3.55
C ILE A 64 -17.07 11.94 4.30
N ALA A 65 -17.77 10.95 3.75
CA ALA A 65 -17.83 9.61 4.34
C ALA A 65 -16.43 8.95 4.41
N SER A 66 -15.59 9.14 3.39
CA SER A 66 -14.23 8.59 3.38
C SER A 66 -13.33 9.21 4.45
N VAL A 67 -13.46 10.52 4.68
CA VAL A 67 -12.76 11.20 5.78
C VAL A 67 -13.22 10.65 7.14
N GLY A 68 -14.52 10.44 7.32
CA GLY A 68 -15.06 9.82 8.53
C GLY A 68 -14.51 8.40 8.77
N VAL A 69 -14.52 7.55 7.74
CA VAL A 69 -13.95 6.19 7.79
C VAL A 69 -12.45 6.24 8.11
N MET A 70 -11.71 7.19 7.54
CA MET A 70 -10.27 7.37 7.82
C MET A 70 -10.02 7.67 9.30
N PHE A 71 -10.77 8.59 9.92
CA PHE A 71 -10.65 8.90 11.34
C PHE A 71 -11.00 7.72 12.24
N VAL A 72 -12.08 7.01 11.93
CA VAL A 72 -12.46 5.80 12.66
C VAL A 72 -11.36 4.74 12.56
N THR A 73 -10.86 4.49 11.35
CA THR A 73 -9.78 3.51 11.13
C THR A 73 -8.51 3.87 11.89
N ASN A 74 -8.12 5.16 11.87
CA ASN A 74 -6.94 5.64 12.59
C ASN A 74 -7.11 5.48 14.11
N SER A 75 -8.31 5.79 14.63
CA SER A 75 -8.62 5.63 16.05
C SER A 75 -8.59 4.16 16.47
N VAL A 76 -9.13 3.25 15.67
CA VAL A 76 -9.07 1.80 15.91
C VAL A 76 -7.62 1.30 15.93
N VAL A 77 -6.79 1.73 14.97
CA VAL A 77 -5.36 1.37 14.93
C VAL A 77 -4.64 1.82 16.20
N ARG A 78 -4.87 3.08 16.62
CA ARG A 78 -4.26 3.62 17.87
C ARG A 78 -4.75 2.91 19.12
N PHE A 79 -6.01 2.52 19.14
CA PHE A 79 -6.57 1.78 20.28
C PHE A 79 -5.96 0.39 20.42
N LEU A 80 -5.71 -0.31 19.31
CA LEU A 80 -5.20 -1.69 19.30
C LEU A 80 -3.68 -1.78 19.54
N ILE A 81 -2.89 -0.89 18.94
CA ILE A 81 -1.41 -0.96 18.98
C ILE A 81 -0.77 0.11 19.86
N GLY A 82 -1.56 1.11 20.27
CA GLY A 82 -1.08 2.27 21.01
C GLY A 82 -0.47 3.33 20.08
N THR A 83 0.15 4.34 20.70
CA THR A 83 0.79 5.47 20.00
C THR A 83 2.30 5.30 19.84
N ASN A 84 2.86 4.26 20.46
CA ASN A 84 4.30 4.03 20.48
C ASN A 84 4.82 3.55 19.12
N GLU A 85 6.10 3.82 18.91
CA GLU A 85 6.81 3.34 17.73
C GLU A 85 7.00 1.83 17.79
N GLN A 86 6.57 1.15 16.75
CA GLN A 86 6.76 -0.29 16.58
C GLN A 86 7.78 -0.54 15.46
N ARG A 87 8.69 -1.50 15.68
CA ARG A 87 9.74 -1.84 14.71
C ARG A 87 9.59 -3.28 14.26
N PHE A 88 9.82 -3.47 12.97
CA PHE A 88 10.11 -4.80 12.44
C PHE A 88 11.56 -5.14 12.82
N SER A 89 11.76 -6.05 13.77
CA SER A 89 13.03 -6.19 14.49
C SER A 89 13.99 -7.23 13.91
N ASP A 90 13.72 -7.81 12.74
CA ASP A 90 14.51 -8.89 12.16
C ASP A 90 15.03 -8.60 10.73
N GLY A 91 16.01 -9.38 10.29
CA GLY A 91 16.69 -9.26 9.00
C GLY A 91 18.04 -8.54 9.05
N GLN A 92 18.83 -8.72 8.00
CA GLN A 92 20.11 -8.03 7.87
C GLN A 92 19.89 -6.55 7.52
N LYS A 93 20.50 -5.66 8.32
CA LYS A 93 20.32 -4.20 8.15
C LYS A 93 21.03 -3.62 6.92
N PHE A 94 22.16 -4.20 6.53
CA PHE A 94 23.00 -3.66 5.43
C PHE A 94 23.46 -4.79 4.51
N ILE A 95 23.31 -4.59 3.19
CA ILE A 95 23.92 -5.43 2.15
C ILE A 95 25.36 -4.96 1.94
N ILE A 96 25.58 -3.63 1.84
CA ILE A 96 26.91 -3.01 1.68
C ILE A 96 27.09 -1.99 2.79
N LYS A 97 28.16 -2.15 3.58
CA LYS A 97 28.55 -1.16 4.57
C LYS A 97 29.40 -0.08 3.89
N ALA A 98 29.30 1.15 4.38
CA ALA A 98 30.06 2.27 3.82
C ALA A 98 31.58 2.02 3.74
N ARG A 99 32.11 1.22 4.68
CA ARG A 99 33.52 0.85 4.71
C ARG A 99 33.91 -0.08 3.57
N ASP A 100 33.11 -1.10 3.33
CA ASP A 100 33.33 -2.11 2.27
C ASP A 100 33.23 -1.46 0.88
N PHE A 101 32.29 -0.50 0.71
CA PHE A 101 32.13 0.26 -0.53
C PHE A 101 33.35 1.16 -0.80
N LYS A 102 33.87 1.84 0.23
CA LYS A 102 35.01 2.70 0.13
C LYS A 102 36.28 1.91 -0.23
N GLU A 103 36.48 0.73 0.34
CA GLU A 103 37.58 -0.17 0.04
C GLU A 103 37.52 -0.72 -1.40
N TRP A 104 36.30 -0.97 -1.91
CA TRP A 104 36.09 -1.54 -3.26
C TRP A 104 36.11 -0.47 -4.37
N SER A 105 35.50 0.71 -4.14
CA SER A 105 35.35 1.76 -5.17
C SER A 105 36.46 2.79 -5.21
N GLY A 106 37.26 2.92 -4.14
CA GLY A 106 38.32 3.95 -4.02
C GLY A 106 37.79 5.38 -3.89
N LEU A 107 36.48 5.58 -3.75
CA LEU A 107 35.86 6.90 -3.62
C LEU A 107 35.97 7.42 -2.18
N SER A 108 36.07 8.74 -2.03
CA SER A 108 36.18 9.40 -0.72
C SER A 108 34.92 9.28 0.13
N GLU A 109 33.73 9.12 -0.52
CA GLU A 109 32.44 8.96 0.14
C GLU A 109 32.00 7.51 0.14
N GLY A 110 31.52 7.03 1.29
CA GLY A 110 31.01 5.67 1.46
C GLY A 110 29.49 5.61 1.25
N MET A 111 29.04 4.88 0.23
CA MET A 111 27.61 4.61 0.04
C MET A 111 27.17 3.45 0.93
N LYS A 112 26.04 3.64 1.64
CA LYS A 112 25.40 2.60 2.45
C LYS A 112 24.19 2.10 1.69
N LEU A 113 24.11 0.80 1.45
CA LEU A 113 22.93 0.17 0.88
C LEU A 113 22.27 -0.67 1.95
N LYS A 114 21.09 -0.25 2.40
CA LYS A 114 20.28 -1.02 3.34
C LYS A 114 19.55 -2.13 2.58
N THR A 115 19.42 -3.29 3.23
CA THR A 115 18.62 -4.40 2.71
C THR A 115 17.17 -3.98 2.44
N THR A 116 16.63 -3.14 3.32
CA THR A 116 15.25 -2.62 3.18
C THR A 116 15.07 -1.73 1.96
N GLU A 117 16.06 -0.90 1.61
CA GLU A 117 16.00 -0.04 0.42
C GLU A 117 16.03 -0.86 -0.88
N ALA A 118 16.97 -1.81 -0.99
CA ALA A 118 17.03 -2.70 -2.15
C ALA A 118 15.75 -3.55 -2.28
N LEU A 119 15.27 -4.09 -1.17
CA LEU A 119 14.02 -4.85 -1.11
C LEU A 119 12.84 -3.99 -1.58
N THR A 120 12.75 -2.74 -1.11
CA THR A 120 11.67 -1.81 -1.49
C THR A 120 11.64 -1.58 -3.00
N VAL A 121 12.81 -1.31 -3.62
CA VAL A 121 12.88 -1.08 -5.07
C VAL A 121 12.44 -2.32 -5.85
N VAL A 122 12.93 -3.50 -5.47
CA VAL A 122 12.59 -4.75 -6.15
C VAL A 122 11.10 -5.08 -5.99
N VAL A 123 10.59 -5.04 -4.76
CA VAL A 123 9.19 -5.40 -4.48
C VAL A 123 8.23 -4.37 -5.07
N ALA A 124 8.54 -3.07 -4.99
CA ALA A 124 7.74 -2.03 -5.64
C ALA A 124 7.72 -2.20 -7.17
N GLY A 125 8.87 -2.49 -7.80
CA GLY A 125 8.94 -2.76 -9.22
C GLY A 125 8.09 -3.96 -9.65
N ILE A 126 8.16 -5.06 -8.90
CA ILE A 126 7.33 -6.25 -9.14
C ILE A 126 5.83 -5.92 -8.97
N ALA A 127 5.46 -5.17 -7.92
CA ALA A 127 4.07 -4.80 -7.66
C ALA A 127 3.50 -3.92 -8.78
N VAL A 128 4.28 -2.94 -9.25
CA VAL A 128 3.91 -2.08 -10.39
C VAL A 128 3.75 -2.92 -11.67
N ALA A 129 4.72 -3.78 -11.98
CA ALA A 129 4.67 -4.65 -13.17
C ALA A 129 3.45 -5.59 -13.11
N ALA A 130 3.17 -6.18 -11.95
CA ALA A 130 2.01 -7.04 -11.74
C ALA A 130 0.69 -6.28 -11.90
N LEU A 131 0.59 -5.06 -11.38
CA LEU A 131 -0.59 -4.20 -11.54
C LEU A 131 -0.84 -3.88 -13.02
N PHE A 132 0.21 -3.47 -13.75
CA PHE A 132 0.08 -3.19 -15.20
C PHE A 132 -0.31 -4.42 -15.98
N TRP A 133 0.33 -5.54 -15.72
CA TRP A 133 -0.03 -6.82 -16.35
C TRP A 133 -1.49 -7.17 -16.06
N PHE A 134 -1.93 -7.05 -14.82
CA PHE A 134 -3.31 -7.30 -14.42
C PHE A 134 -4.29 -6.40 -15.18
N LEU A 135 -4.06 -5.08 -15.17
CA LEU A 135 -4.94 -4.11 -15.82
C LEU A 135 -5.01 -4.29 -17.35
N GLN A 136 -3.89 -4.65 -18.00
CA GLN A 136 -3.84 -4.74 -19.45
C GLN A 136 -4.27 -6.11 -20.00
N ARG A 137 -3.91 -7.18 -19.30
CA ARG A 137 -4.05 -8.55 -19.83
C ARG A 137 -5.25 -9.30 -19.28
N THR A 138 -5.77 -9.00 -18.09
CA THR A 138 -6.88 -9.75 -17.51
C THR A 138 -8.24 -9.23 -17.98
N ARG A 139 -9.25 -10.12 -18.00
CA ARG A 139 -10.64 -9.76 -18.30
C ARG A 139 -11.17 -8.75 -17.29
N MET A 140 -10.82 -8.92 -16.02
CA MET A 140 -11.25 -8.02 -14.94
C MET A 140 -10.60 -6.64 -15.07
N GLY A 141 -9.30 -6.56 -15.40
CA GLY A 141 -8.63 -5.28 -15.65
C GLY A 141 -9.24 -4.50 -16.83
N LYS A 142 -9.64 -5.21 -17.89
CA LYS A 142 -10.38 -4.60 -19.02
C LYS A 142 -11.76 -4.10 -18.59
N ALA A 143 -12.49 -4.88 -17.76
CA ALA A 143 -13.78 -4.49 -17.22
C ALA A 143 -13.67 -3.26 -16.31
N MET A 144 -12.62 -3.18 -15.47
CA MET A 144 -12.36 -2.02 -14.62
C MET A 144 -12.13 -0.74 -15.43
N ARG A 145 -11.36 -0.81 -16.50
CA ARG A 145 -11.14 0.35 -17.39
C ARG A 145 -12.42 0.76 -18.11
N ALA A 146 -13.15 -0.20 -18.70
CA ALA A 146 -14.41 0.10 -19.36
C ALA A 146 -15.43 0.73 -18.41
N TYR A 147 -15.49 0.26 -17.15
CA TYR A 147 -16.36 0.81 -16.11
C TYR A 147 -15.92 2.23 -15.70
N SER A 148 -14.61 2.48 -15.64
CA SER A 148 -14.07 3.82 -15.33
C SER A 148 -14.29 4.83 -16.45
N ASP A 149 -14.26 4.37 -17.71
CA ASP A 149 -14.46 5.23 -18.88
C ASP A 149 -15.94 5.63 -19.05
N ASN A 150 -16.85 4.67 -18.91
CA ASN A 150 -18.29 4.92 -18.97
C ASN A 150 -19.08 3.82 -18.24
N GLU A 151 -19.63 4.19 -17.07
CA GLU A 151 -20.38 3.28 -16.21
C GLU A 151 -21.64 2.73 -16.91
N ASP A 152 -22.41 3.57 -17.58
CA ASP A 152 -23.68 3.18 -18.18
C ASP A 152 -23.45 2.21 -19.36
N LEU A 153 -22.47 2.47 -20.22
CA LEU A 153 -22.10 1.56 -21.31
C LEU A 153 -21.54 0.23 -20.80
N ALA A 154 -20.77 0.26 -19.73
CA ALA A 154 -20.25 -0.96 -19.10
C ALA A 154 -21.37 -1.84 -18.54
N LEU A 155 -22.38 -1.24 -17.91
CA LEU A 155 -23.57 -1.94 -17.43
C LEU A 155 -24.35 -2.57 -18.56
N LEU A 156 -24.59 -1.85 -19.67
CA LEU A 156 -25.27 -2.36 -20.87
C LEU A 156 -24.50 -3.51 -21.50
N SER A 157 -23.17 -3.52 -21.38
CA SER A 157 -22.30 -4.61 -21.85
C SER A 157 -22.24 -5.82 -20.91
N GLY A 158 -23.05 -5.83 -19.83
CA GLY A 158 -23.14 -6.94 -18.87
C GLY A 158 -22.01 -6.98 -17.84
N ILE A 159 -21.24 -5.91 -17.69
CA ILE A 159 -20.21 -5.81 -16.64
C ILE A 159 -20.90 -5.60 -15.28
N ASN A 160 -20.59 -6.48 -14.32
CA ASN A 160 -21.14 -6.37 -12.97
C ASN A 160 -20.33 -5.36 -12.14
N PRO A 161 -20.91 -4.19 -11.77
CA PRO A 161 -20.19 -3.14 -11.06
C PRO A 161 -19.74 -3.58 -9.65
N GLU A 162 -20.52 -4.40 -8.96
CA GLU A 162 -20.16 -4.86 -7.62
C GLU A 162 -18.88 -5.72 -7.64
N ARG A 163 -18.72 -6.57 -8.68
CA ARG A 163 -17.48 -7.36 -8.84
C ARG A 163 -16.29 -6.47 -9.16
N VAL A 164 -16.47 -5.47 -10.02
CA VAL A 164 -15.42 -4.51 -10.36
C VAL A 164 -14.96 -3.77 -9.11
N VAL A 165 -15.89 -3.21 -8.35
CA VAL A 165 -15.57 -2.48 -7.12
C VAL A 165 -14.91 -3.38 -6.07
N MET A 166 -15.41 -4.61 -5.87
CA MET A 166 -14.83 -5.55 -4.92
C MET A 166 -13.36 -5.87 -5.27
N VAL A 167 -13.07 -6.15 -6.54
CA VAL A 167 -11.70 -6.44 -6.98
C VAL A 167 -10.81 -5.20 -6.85
N THR A 168 -11.33 -4.01 -7.11
CA THR A 168 -10.62 -2.74 -6.89
C THR A 168 -10.22 -2.59 -5.42
N TRP A 169 -11.13 -2.86 -4.48
CA TRP A 169 -10.83 -2.82 -3.05
C TRP A 169 -9.74 -3.82 -2.63
N ILE A 170 -9.78 -5.04 -3.18
CA ILE A 170 -8.76 -6.06 -2.89
C ILE A 170 -7.38 -5.62 -3.39
N ILE A 171 -7.28 -5.12 -4.63
CA ILE A 171 -6.03 -4.66 -5.20
C ILE A 171 -5.49 -3.44 -4.43
N THR A 172 -6.35 -2.48 -4.14
CA THR A 172 -5.97 -1.29 -3.36
C THR A 172 -5.49 -1.67 -1.96
N ALA A 173 -6.18 -2.58 -1.28
CA ALA A 173 -5.77 -3.08 0.03
C ALA A 173 -4.40 -3.78 -0.04
N ALA A 174 -4.16 -4.58 -1.08
CA ALA A 174 -2.88 -5.27 -1.28
C ALA A 174 -1.73 -4.26 -1.50
N LEU A 175 -1.90 -3.31 -2.42
CA LEU A 175 -0.89 -2.29 -2.71
C LEU A 175 -0.63 -1.36 -1.51
N ALA A 176 -1.69 -0.92 -0.83
CA ALA A 176 -1.57 -0.06 0.34
C ALA A 176 -0.87 -0.78 1.52
N THR A 177 -1.19 -2.07 1.75
CA THR A 177 -0.52 -2.87 2.77
C THR A 177 0.95 -3.07 2.42
N LEU A 178 1.25 -3.41 1.17
CA LEU A 178 2.60 -3.59 0.68
C LEU A 178 3.44 -2.32 0.87
N ALA A 179 2.95 -1.18 0.37
CA ALA A 179 3.62 0.11 0.51
C ALA A 179 3.82 0.50 1.99
N GLY A 180 2.79 0.29 2.83
CA GLY A 180 2.87 0.56 4.25
C GLY A 180 3.88 -0.32 4.98
N VAL A 181 4.01 -1.59 4.62
CA VAL A 181 5.01 -2.50 5.21
C VAL A 181 6.41 -2.12 4.78
N LEU A 182 6.64 -1.83 3.50
CA LEU A 182 7.94 -1.41 2.99
C LEU A 182 8.40 -0.10 3.66
N PHE A 183 7.50 0.87 3.82
CA PHE A 183 7.79 2.10 4.55
C PHE A 183 8.10 1.83 6.04
N GLY A 184 7.32 0.94 6.67
CA GLY A 184 7.53 0.56 8.07
C GLY A 184 8.82 -0.20 8.34
N LEU A 185 9.33 -0.95 7.36
CA LEU A 185 10.63 -1.62 7.43
C LEU A 185 11.79 -0.62 7.41
N ASP A 186 11.66 0.50 6.71
CA ASP A 186 12.70 1.54 6.66
C ASP A 186 12.60 2.53 7.83
N LYS A 187 11.39 3.05 8.09
CA LYS A 187 11.15 4.18 9.03
C LYS A 187 10.54 3.78 10.37
N SER A 188 10.17 2.51 10.56
CA SER A 188 9.32 2.04 11.66
C SER A 188 7.82 2.39 11.50
N PHE A 189 6.99 1.72 12.31
CA PHE A 189 5.55 1.94 12.29
C PHE A 189 5.14 2.89 13.43
N LYS A 190 4.69 4.08 13.05
CA LYS A 190 4.01 5.06 13.92
C LYS A 190 2.69 5.43 13.27
N PRO A 191 1.53 5.23 13.92
CA PRO A 191 0.23 5.55 13.32
C PRO A 191 0.12 6.99 12.83
N PHE A 192 0.71 7.95 13.56
CA PHE A 192 0.68 9.36 13.20
C PHE A 192 1.50 9.68 11.93
N THR A 193 2.64 9.04 11.75
CA THR A 193 3.49 9.25 10.56
C THR A 193 2.77 8.80 9.28
N TYR A 194 2.02 7.71 9.34
CA TYR A 194 1.21 7.25 8.21
C TYR A 194 0.08 8.22 7.85
N PHE A 195 -0.45 8.94 8.83
CA PHE A 195 -1.41 10.00 8.56
C PHE A 195 -0.77 11.20 7.84
N GLN A 196 0.45 11.56 8.20
CA GLN A 196 1.19 12.64 7.54
C GLN A 196 1.51 12.36 6.07
N LEU A 197 1.68 11.08 5.68
CA LEU A 197 1.88 10.68 4.28
C LEU A 197 0.67 10.97 3.37
N LEU A 198 -0.48 11.29 3.93
CA LEU A 198 -1.69 11.55 3.15
C LEU A 198 -1.50 12.72 2.17
N LEU A 199 -0.89 13.83 2.63
CA LEU A 199 -0.65 15.02 1.80
C LEU A 199 0.31 14.73 0.62
N PRO A 200 1.51 14.15 0.84
CA PRO A 200 2.39 13.76 -0.26
C PRO A 200 1.74 12.78 -1.25
N ILE A 201 0.96 11.81 -0.77
CA ILE A 201 0.26 10.85 -1.63
C ILE A 201 -0.78 11.56 -2.52
N PHE A 202 -1.57 12.47 -1.97
CA PHE A 202 -2.52 13.26 -2.76
C PHE A 202 -1.81 14.18 -3.75
N ALA A 203 -0.73 14.85 -3.34
CA ALA A 203 0.07 15.68 -4.24
C ALA A 203 0.62 14.86 -5.41
N ALA A 204 1.17 13.68 -5.14
CA ALA A 204 1.67 12.78 -6.17
C ALA A 204 0.57 12.33 -7.15
N ALA A 205 -0.63 11.99 -6.63
CA ALA A 205 -1.75 11.57 -7.45
C ALA A 205 -2.31 12.71 -8.32
N ILE A 206 -2.35 13.92 -7.80
CA ILE A 206 -2.83 15.11 -8.54
C ILE A 206 -1.80 15.51 -9.61
N LEU A 207 -0.52 15.59 -9.26
CA LEU A 207 0.57 15.92 -10.20
C LEU A 207 0.69 14.88 -11.31
N GLY A 208 0.51 13.61 -10.96
CA GLY A 208 0.56 12.50 -11.92
C GLY A 208 -0.67 12.38 -12.81
N GLY A 209 -1.76 13.03 -12.43
CA GLY A 209 -3.06 12.94 -13.08
C GLY A 209 -3.91 11.79 -12.56
N VAL A 210 -5.09 12.14 -12.06
CA VAL A 210 -6.07 11.17 -11.55
C VAL A 210 -6.53 10.28 -12.71
N GLY A 211 -6.47 8.96 -12.51
CA GLY A 211 -6.84 7.96 -13.52
C GLY A 211 -5.67 7.44 -14.37
N ASN A 212 -4.48 8.00 -14.25
CA ASN A 212 -3.30 7.51 -14.97
C ASN A 212 -2.29 6.89 -13.99
N PRO A 213 -2.17 5.54 -13.94
CA PRO A 213 -1.25 4.86 -13.03
C PRO A 213 0.23 5.19 -13.29
N LEU A 214 0.64 5.37 -14.56
CA LEU A 214 2.01 5.79 -14.91
C LEU A 214 2.30 7.22 -14.43
N GLY A 215 1.32 8.11 -14.64
CA GLY A 215 1.37 9.47 -14.15
C GLY A 215 1.53 9.52 -12.63
N ALA A 216 0.74 8.72 -11.88
CA ALA A 216 0.83 8.66 -10.42
C ALA A 216 2.23 8.22 -9.93
N ILE A 217 2.88 7.28 -10.63
CA ILE A 217 4.26 6.88 -10.32
C ILE A 217 5.23 8.04 -10.56
N ALA A 218 5.14 8.71 -11.72
CA ALA A 218 5.98 9.86 -12.04
C ALA A 218 5.76 11.01 -11.05
N GLY A 219 4.50 11.30 -10.70
CA GLY A 219 4.14 12.28 -9.67
C GLY A 219 4.73 11.93 -8.30
N GLY A 220 4.74 10.65 -7.94
CA GLY A 220 5.39 10.16 -6.72
C GLY A 220 6.89 10.43 -6.68
N PHE A 221 7.60 10.21 -7.79
CA PHE A 221 9.02 10.57 -7.89
C PHE A 221 9.24 12.08 -7.79
N VAL A 222 8.43 12.89 -8.47
CA VAL A 222 8.55 14.36 -8.41
C VAL A 222 8.38 14.85 -6.98
N VAL A 223 7.36 14.37 -6.26
CA VAL A 223 7.13 14.74 -4.86
C VAL A 223 8.29 14.28 -3.97
N ALA A 224 8.73 13.03 -4.12
CA ALA A 224 9.83 12.47 -3.32
C ALA A 224 11.17 13.20 -3.52
N PHE A 225 11.44 13.72 -4.73
CA PHE A 225 12.65 14.52 -4.99
C PHE A 225 12.51 15.99 -4.56
N SER A 226 11.29 16.48 -4.31
CA SER A 226 11.05 17.85 -3.86
C SER A 226 11.05 17.98 -2.33
N GLU A 227 11.02 16.89 -1.59
CA GLU A 227 10.98 16.81 -0.13
C GLU A 227 12.43 16.72 0.44
#